data_e69e7d55f339e326b78595ad57dde738
#
_entry.id   e69e7d55f339e326b78595ad57dde738
#
_cell.length_a   1.000
_cell.length_b   1.000
_cell.length_c   1.000
_cell.angle_alpha   90.00
_cell.angle_beta   90.00
_cell.angle_gamma   90.00
#
_symmetry.space_group_name_H-M   'P 1'
#
loop_
_entity.id
_entity.type
_entity.pdbx_description
1 polymer ?
#
loop_
_entity_poly.entity_id
_entity_poly.type
_entity_poly.pdbx_seq_one_letter_code
_entity_poly.pdbx_strand_id
1 'polypeptide(L)'
;MQEDLIIIAKRESAQKNITGALTTFCLFSVFLIFDIIFYIRDKYTWELVLLIISAILDGFALLALLFAWSNYGYAKRILDKPLILFDSNKNAFLVNDSIFHKDVEVLKDDVIEVRISDSGETYLWYKKESKKTSMFIGYSTKESQDLINNELQKYKNFY
;
A
#
# COMPACT_ATOMS: atom_id res chain seq x y z
N MET A 1 -16.28 -24.67 -11.08
CA MET A 1 -15.60 -23.58 -11.80
C MET A 1 -15.37 -22.52 -10.74
N GLN A 2 -14.12 -22.34 -10.31
CA GLN A 2 -13.77 -21.31 -9.32
C GLN A 2 -13.88 -19.97 -10.04
N GLU A 3 -14.84 -19.14 -9.64
CA GLU A 3 -14.91 -17.78 -10.14
C GLU A 3 -13.96 -16.93 -9.29
N ASP A 4 -12.89 -16.50 -9.90
CA ASP A 4 -11.87 -15.68 -9.26
C ASP A 4 -12.35 -14.22 -9.19
N LEU A 5 -12.42 -13.68 -7.98
CA LEU A 5 -12.70 -12.26 -7.77
C LEU A 5 -11.41 -11.48 -8.04
N ILE A 6 -11.31 -10.88 -9.22
CA ILE A 6 -10.10 -10.19 -9.64
C ILE A 6 -10.20 -8.71 -9.23
N ILE A 7 -9.42 -8.31 -8.24
CA ILE A 7 -9.11 -6.90 -8.00
C ILE A 7 -7.87 -6.57 -8.81
N ILE A 8 -8.04 -5.81 -9.88
CA ILE A 8 -6.92 -5.36 -10.70
C ILE A 8 -6.19 -4.24 -9.96
N ALA A 9 -4.99 -4.53 -9.48
CA ALA A 9 -4.11 -3.52 -8.91
C ALA A 9 -3.76 -2.48 -9.98
N LYS A 10 -4.14 -1.22 -9.82
CA LYS A 10 -3.74 -0.17 -10.74
C LYS A 10 -2.26 0.16 -10.54
N ARG A 11 -1.46 -0.26 -11.50
CA ARG A 11 -0.04 0.08 -11.64
C ARG A 11 0.21 1.59 -11.59
N GLU A 12 -0.72 2.39 -12.12
CA GLU A 12 -0.64 3.85 -12.16
C GLU A 12 -0.60 4.51 -10.78
N SER A 13 -1.41 4.02 -9.81
CA SER A 13 -1.41 4.57 -8.45
C SER A 13 -0.11 4.25 -7.71
N ALA A 14 0.39 3.03 -7.84
CA ALA A 14 1.68 2.65 -7.28
C ALA A 14 2.85 3.44 -7.92
N GLN A 15 2.76 3.72 -9.23
CA GLN A 15 3.75 4.53 -9.94
C GLN A 15 3.73 5.99 -9.49
N LYS A 16 2.57 6.58 -9.22
CA LYS A 16 2.48 7.95 -8.65
C LYS A 16 3.14 8.03 -7.28
N ASN A 17 2.92 7.04 -6.43
CA ASN A 17 3.52 7.01 -5.09
C ASN A 17 5.04 6.93 -5.13
N ILE A 18 5.61 6.11 -6.01
CA ILE A 18 7.08 6.02 -6.15
C ILE A 18 7.67 7.31 -6.73
N THR A 19 7.00 7.94 -7.70
CA THR A 19 7.45 9.22 -8.26
C THR A 19 7.42 10.32 -7.20
N GLY A 20 6.34 10.40 -6.40
CA GLY A 20 6.25 11.35 -5.28
C GLY A 20 7.33 11.13 -4.24
N ALA A 21 7.56 9.89 -3.81
CA ALA A 21 8.61 9.55 -2.85
C ALA A 21 10.02 9.87 -3.38
N LEU A 22 10.28 9.59 -4.67
CA LEU A 22 11.55 9.91 -5.31
C LEU A 22 11.79 11.42 -5.37
N THR A 23 10.77 12.20 -5.75
CA THR A 23 10.87 13.66 -5.77
C THR A 23 11.17 14.23 -4.39
N THR A 24 10.49 13.71 -3.36
CA THR A 24 10.71 14.15 -1.96
C THR A 24 12.13 13.80 -1.50
N PHE A 25 12.61 12.60 -1.78
CA PHE A 25 13.97 12.18 -1.45
C PHE A 25 15.01 13.06 -2.14
N CYS A 26 14.88 13.30 -3.45
CA CYS A 26 15.80 14.18 -4.18
C CYS A 26 15.83 15.60 -3.61
N LEU A 27 14.66 16.14 -3.21
CA LEU A 27 14.58 17.48 -2.60
C LEU A 27 15.34 17.54 -1.28
N PHE A 28 15.13 16.59 -0.37
CA PHE A 28 15.83 16.57 0.93
C PHE A 28 17.31 16.31 0.77
N SER A 29 17.73 15.44 -0.16
CA SER A 29 19.15 15.20 -0.46
C SER A 29 19.86 16.46 -0.96
N VAL A 30 19.19 17.30 -1.76
CA VAL A 30 19.73 18.61 -2.18
C VAL A 30 19.94 19.53 -0.98
N PHE A 31 18.94 19.64 -0.08
CA PHE A 31 19.09 20.44 1.14
C PHE A 31 20.24 19.92 2.02
N LEU A 32 20.33 18.62 2.23
CA LEU A 32 21.42 18.02 3.00
C LEU A 32 22.80 18.35 2.42
N ILE A 33 22.95 18.31 1.09
CA ILE A 33 24.20 18.69 0.43
C ILE A 33 24.55 20.18 0.71
N PHE A 34 23.58 21.09 0.61
CA PHE A 34 23.80 22.50 0.94
C PHE A 34 24.21 22.68 2.39
N ASP A 35 23.54 22.03 3.34
CA ASP A 35 23.87 22.11 4.77
C ASP A 35 25.28 21.56 5.06
N ILE A 36 25.71 20.50 4.38
CA ILE A 36 27.09 19.99 4.46
C ILE A 36 28.09 21.06 3.98
N ILE A 37 27.84 21.69 2.83
CA ILE A 37 28.72 22.70 2.26
C ILE A 37 28.84 23.90 3.21
N PHE A 38 27.73 24.40 3.74
CA PHE A 38 27.72 25.53 4.68
C PHE A 38 28.45 25.18 5.96
N TYR A 39 28.20 24.02 6.56
CA TYR A 39 28.87 23.57 7.76
C TYR A 39 30.41 23.45 7.59
N ILE A 40 30.86 22.92 6.46
CA ILE A 40 32.30 22.80 6.16
C ILE A 40 32.93 24.19 6.03
N ARG A 41 32.23 25.16 5.43
CA ARG A 41 32.74 26.52 5.19
C ARG A 41 32.82 27.36 6.46
N ASP A 42 31.74 27.39 7.24
CA ASP A 42 31.56 28.39 8.30
C ASP A 42 31.70 27.82 9.71
N LYS A 43 31.44 26.50 9.91
CA LYS A 43 31.61 25.71 11.18
C LYS A 43 30.88 26.28 12.41
N TYR A 44 29.72 26.95 12.18
CA TYR A 44 28.90 27.42 13.30
C TYR A 44 28.09 26.30 13.94
N THR A 45 27.83 26.39 15.25
CA THR A 45 27.07 25.38 15.99
C THR A 45 25.65 25.19 15.48
N TRP A 46 24.98 26.25 15.04
CA TRP A 46 23.63 26.18 14.48
C TRP A 46 23.58 25.47 13.14
N GLU A 47 24.64 25.52 12.33
CA GLU A 47 24.76 24.79 11.07
C GLU A 47 24.88 23.30 11.30
N LEU A 48 25.55 22.88 12.40
CA LEU A 48 25.57 21.49 12.82
C LEU A 48 24.16 20.98 13.17
N VAL A 49 23.35 21.81 13.84
CA VAL A 49 21.97 21.46 14.18
C VAL A 49 21.12 21.30 12.91
N LEU A 50 21.23 22.21 11.94
CA LEU A 50 20.53 22.09 10.66
C LEU A 50 20.98 20.84 9.91
N LEU A 51 22.27 20.55 9.85
CA LEU A 51 22.81 19.36 9.21
C LEU A 51 22.22 18.07 9.80
N ILE A 52 22.12 18.00 11.14
CA ILE A 52 21.51 16.83 11.82
C ILE A 52 20.04 16.70 11.44
N ILE A 53 19.27 17.80 11.44
CA ILE A 53 17.85 17.79 11.09
C ILE A 53 17.68 17.35 9.63
N SER A 54 18.45 17.90 8.70
CA SER A 54 18.39 17.54 7.27
C SER A 54 18.75 16.06 7.06
N ALA A 55 19.75 15.55 7.76
CA ALA A 55 20.13 14.14 7.68
C ALA A 55 19.00 13.20 8.18
N ILE A 56 18.30 13.59 9.25
CA ILE A 56 17.17 12.83 9.76
C ILE A 56 16.02 12.83 8.74
N LEU A 57 15.69 13.99 8.17
CA LEU A 57 14.61 14.13 7.17
C LEU A 57 14.92 13.34 5.89
N ASP A 58 16.16 13.39 5.41
CA ASP A 58 16.61 12.63 4.24
C ASP A 58 16.53 11.11 4.51
N GLY A 59 16.90 10.67 5.73
CA GLY A 59 16.75 9.30 6.17
C GLY A 59 15.28 8.81 6.14
N PHE A 60 14.34 9.62 6.63
CA PHE A 60 12.92 9.30 6.54
C PHE A 60 12.41 9.28 5.09
N ALA A 61 12.87 10.21 4.25
CA ALA A 61 12.51 10.25 2.82
C ALA A 61 13.04 9.01 2.09
N LEU A 62 14.26 8.55 2.41
CA LEU A 62 14.82 7.31 1.87
C LEU A 62 13.99 6.08 2.28
N LEU A 63 13.59 5.99 3.56
CA LEU A 63 12.73 4.90 4.02
C LEU A 63 11.38 4.89 3.30
N ALA A 64 10.76 6.06 3.11
CA ALA A 64 9.53 6.21 2.36
C ALA A 64 9.70 5.77 0.89
N LEU A 65 10.83 6.12 0.26
CA LEU A 65 11.16 5.70 -1.09
C LEU A 65 11.33 4.19 -1.21
N LEU A 66 12.05 3.56 -0.27
CA LEU A 66 12.23 2.11 -0.24
C LEU A 66 10.90 1.38 -0.07
N PHE A 67 10.01 1.90 0.78
CA PHE A 67 8.67 1.35 0.97
C PHE A 67 7.81 1.48 -0.30
N ALA A 68 7.80 2.67 -0.93
CA ALA A 68 7.09 2.90 -2.18
C ALA A 68 7.61 2.02 -3.32
N TRP A 69 8.94 1.81 -3.38
CA TRP A 69 9.58 0.90 -4.34
C TRP A 69 9.17 -0.55 -4.13
N SER A 70 9.15 -1.01 -2.89
CA SER A 70 8.70 -2.37 -2.54
C SER A 70 7.25 -2.59 -2.98
N ASN A 71 6.36 -1.63 -2.66
CA ASN A 71 4.96 -1.69 -3.05
C ASN A 71 4.77 -1.67 -4.57
N TYR A 72 5.54 -0.87 -5.31
CA TYR A 72 5.52 -0.85 -6.77
C TYR A 72 5.98 -2.19 -7.36
N GLY A 73 7.07 -2.74 -6.84
CA GLY A 73 7.57 -4.05 -7.26
C GLY A 73 6.56 -5.17 -7.01
N TYR A 74 5.87 -5.11 -5.87
CA TYR A 74 4.78 -6.01 -5.54
C TYR A 74 3.60 -5.84 -6.50
N ALA A 75 3.08 -4.62 -6.68
CA ALA A 75 2.00 -4.32 -7.60
C ALA A 75 2.29 -4.81 -9.03
N LYS A 76 3.55 -4.70 -9.48
CA LYS A 76 3.98 -5.22 -10.78
C LYS A 76 3.91 -6.74 -10.88
N ARG A 77 4.20 -7.46 -9.77
CA ARG A 77 4.19 -8.95 -9.75
C ARG A 77 2.80 -9.54 -9.69
N ILE A 78 1.83 -8.81 -9.13
CA ILE A 78 0.46 -9.29 -8.93
C ILE A 78 -0.53 -8.79 -9.99
N LEU A 79 -0.06 -8.05 -11.01
CA LEU A 79 -0.91 -7.50 -12.08
C LEU A 79 -1.79 -8.55 -12.77
N ASP A 80 -1.32 -9.80 -12.80
CA ASP A 80 -1.98 -10.93 -13.44
C ASP A 80 -2.52 -11.96 -12.42
N LYS A 81 -2.51 -11.64 -11.12
CA LYS A 81 -2.98 -12.54 -10.08
C LYS A 81 -4.21 -11.97 -9.37
N PRO A 82 -5.22 -12.81 -9.07
CA PRO A 82 -6.34 -12.38 -8.28
C PRO A 82 -5.86 -12.00 -6.87
N LEU A 83 -6.31 -10.84 -6.39
CA LEU A 83 -6.01 -10.37 -5.03
C LEU A 83 -6.95 -10.96 -3.99
N ILE A 84 -8.14 -11.34 -4.42
CA ILE A 84 -9.13 -12.05 -3.61
C ILE A 84 -9.60 -13.25 -4.42
N LEU A 85 -9.50 -14.42 -3.83
CA LEU A 85 -9.98 -15.70 -4.34
C LEU A 85 -11.02 -16.26 -3.37
N PHE A 86 -12.12 -16.82 -3.88
CA PHE A 86 -13.06 -17.55 -3.04
C PHE A 86 -12.75 -19.04 -3.10
N ASP A 87 -12.43 -19.64 -1.95
CA ASP A 87 -12.26 -21.08 -1.80
C ASP A 87 -13.57 -21.68 -1.28
N SER A 88 -14.32 -22.32 -2.18
CA SER A 88 -15.60 -22.95 -1.85
C SER A 88 -15.47 -24.10 -0.84
N ASN A 89 -14.35 -24.81 -0.83
CA ASN A 89 -14.13 -25.92 0.09
C ASN A 89 -13.94 -25.44 1.53
N LYS A 90 -13.34 -24.29 1.70
CA LYS A 90 -13.07 -23.68 3.01
C LYS A 90 -14.14 -22.67 3.43
N ASN A 91 -15.05 -22.32 2.52
CA ASN A 91 -16.02 -21.24 2.69
C ASN A 91 -15.35 -19.91 3.14
N ALA A 92 -14.21 -19.61 2.54
CA ALA A 92 -13.34 -18.51 2.92
C ALA A 92 -12.79 -17.77 1.70
N PHE A 93 -12.50 -16.49 1.88
CA PHE A 93 -11.74 -15.72 0.93
C PHE A 93 -10.25 -15.83 1.23
N LEU A 94 -9.49 -16.23 0.23
CA LEU A 94 -8.02 -16.11 0.25
C LEU A 94 -7.66 -14.73 -0.25
N VAL A 95 -7.03 -13.94 0.61
CA VAL A 95 -6.69 -12.55 0.34
C VAL A 95 -5.20 -12.37 0.46
N ASN A 96 -4.58 -11.76 -0.55
CA ASN A 96 -3.17 -11.46 -0.49
C ASN A 96 -2.92 -10.15 0.25
N ASP A 97 -2.25 -10.22 1.42
CA ASP A 97 -1.81 -9.04 2.17
C ASP A 97 -0.63 -8.38 1.47
N SER A 98 -0.86 -7.16 0.97
CA SER A 98 0.15 -6.41 0.21
C SER A 98 1.32 -5.91 1.06
N ILE A 99 1.16 -5.79 2.37
CA ILE A 99 2.23 -5.33 3.27
C ILE A 99 3.18 -6.48 3.59
N PHE A 100 2.61 -7.63 3.97
CA PHE A 100 3.40 -8.78 4.41
C PHE A 100 3.64 -9.83 3.32
N HIS A 101 3.04 -9.63 2.13
CA HIS A 101 3.12 -10.55 0.99
C HIS A 101 2.71 -12.00 1.33
N LYS A 102 1.70 -12.13 2.18
CA LYS A 102 1.16 -13.41 2.63
C LYS A 102 -0.30 -13.56 2.26
N ASP A 103 -0.67 -14.79 1.93
CA ASP A 103 -2.08 -15.12 1.77
C ASP A 103 -2.72 -15.27 3.15
N VAL A 104 -3.82 -14.56 3.36
CA VAL A 104 -4.61 -14.57 4.59
C VAL A 104 -5.98 -15.15 4.28
N GLU A 105 -6.40 -16.14 5.04
CA GLU A 105 -7.75 -16.70 4.96
C GLU A 105 -8.70 -15.84 5.81
N VAL A 106 -9.78 -15.36 5.20
CA VAL A 106 -10.86 -14.63 5.86
C VAL A 106 -12.16 -15.38 5.63
N LEU A 107 -12.83 -15.82 6.70
CA LEU A 107 -14.10 -16.49 6.58
C LEU A 107 -15.11 -15.57 5.87
N LYS A 108 -15.94 -16.17 5.02
CA LYS A 108 -16.91 -15.45 4.20
C LYS A 108 -17.82 -14.53 5.04
N ASP A 109 -18.26 -15.00 6.22
CA ASP A 109 -19.15 -14.27 7.11
C ASP A 109 -18.44 -13.13 7.85
N ASP A 110 -17.11 -13.18 7.95
CA ASP A 110 -16.32 -12.16 8.59
C ASP A 110 -15.99 -10.99 7.65
N VAL A 111 -16.04 -11.16 6.33
CA VAL A 111 -15.83 -10.08 5.37
C VAL A 111 -16.95 -9.05 5.51
N ILE A 112 -16.59 -7.78 5.65
CA ILE A 112 -17.53 -6.67 5.75
C ILE A 112 -17.69 -5.98 4.40
N GLU A 113 -16.63 -5.37 3.90
CA GLU A 113 -16.62 -4.58 2.67
C GLU A 113 -15.20 -4.34 2.17
N VAL A 114 -15.07 -3.91 0.92
CA VAL A 114 -13.85 -3.33 0.38
C VAL A 114 -14.01 -1.81 0.33
N ARG A 115 -13.00 -1.08 0.77
CA ARG A 115 -12.92 0.38 0.65
C ARG A 115 -11.70 0.77 -0.15
N ILE A 116 -11.90 1.72 -1.05
CA ILE A 116 -10.86 2.28 -1.89
C ILE A 116 -10.71 3.76 -1.56
N SER A 117 -9.50 4.17 -1.19
CA SER A 117 -9.19 5.57 -0.91
C SER A 117 -9.16 6.41 -2.20
N ASP A 118 -9.13 7.73 -2.06
CA ASP A 118 -8.99 8.64 -3.20
C ASP A 118 -7.65 8.48 -3.93
N SER A 119 -6.62 7.98 -3.23
CA SER A 119 -5.32 7.60 -3.80
C SER A 119 -5.32 6.24 -4.51
N GLY A 120 -6.44 5.50 -4.46
CA GLY A 120 -6.58 4.18 -5.06
C GLY A 120 -6.12 3.02 -4.17
N GLU A 121 -5.70 3.28 -2.93
CA GLU A 121 -5.35 2.24 -1.96
C GLU A 121 -6.60 1.44 -1.60
N THR A 122 -6.51 0.13 -1.71
CA THR A 122 -7.63 -0.80 -1.54
C THR A 122 -7.49 -1.56 -0.24
N TYR A 123 -8.49 -1.48 0.61
CA TYR A 123 -8.53 -2.12 1.92
C TYR A 123 -9.72 -3.07 2.02
N LEU A 124 -9.45 -4.32 2.43
CA LEU A 124 -10.49 -5.26 2.84
C LEU A 124 -10.79 -5.05 4.32
N TRP A 125 -12.04 -4.76 4.65
CA TRP A 125 -12.54 -4.69 6.00
C TRP A 125 -13.20 -6.02 6.39
N TYR A 126 -12.79 -6.57 7.53
CA TYR A 126 -13.30 -7.86 8.03
C TYR A 126 -13.32 -7.89 9.56
N LYS A 127 -14.00 -8.88 10.11
CA LYS A 127 -14.00 -9.15 11.55
C LYS A 127 -12.88 -10.12 11.90
N LYS A 128 -12.12 -9.79 12.92
CA LYS A 128 -11.13 -10.69 13.53
C LYS A 128 -11.37 -10.68 15.03
N GLU A 129 -11.69 -11.84 15.61
CA GLU A 129 -11.99 -11.96 17.05
C GLU A 129 -13.05 -10.93 17.51
N SER A 130 -14.12 -10.79 16.71
CA SER A 130 -15.23 -9.83 16.92
C SER A 130 -14.85 -8.34 16.79
N LYS A 131 -13.60 -8.02 16.43
CA LYS A 131 -13.16 -6.64 16.17
C LYS A 131 -13.11 -6.36 14.67
N LYS A 132 -13.56 -5.16 14.28
CA LYS A 132 -13.45 -4.67 12.91
C LYS A 132 -11.98 -4.33 12.63
N THR A 133 -11.41 -4.97 11.62
CA THR A 133 -10.00 -4.82 11.21
C THR A 133 -9.96 -4.56 9.71
N SER A 134 -8.93 -3.87 9.25
CA SER A 134 -8.67 -3.67 7.82
C SER A 134 -7.31 -4.23 7.43
N MET A 135 -7.23 -4.72 6.18
CA MET A 135 -6.00 -5.22 5.57
C MET A 135 -5.81 -4.51 4.23
N PHE A 136 -4.62 -4.02 3.98
CA PHE A 136 -4.26 -3.43 2.69
C PHE A 136 -4.02 -4.54 1.67
N ILE A 137 -4.79 -4.55 0.59
CA ILE A 137 -4.76 -5.61 -0.42
C ILE A 137 -4.22 -5.17 -1.78
N GLY A 138 -3.94 -3.89 -1.97
CA GLY A 138 -3.35 -3.37 -3.21
C GLY A 138 -3.96 -2.06 -3.65
N TYR A 139 -3.96 -1.82 -4.95
CA TYR A 139 -4.46 -0.58 -5.55
C TYR A 139 -5.54 -0.86 -6.58
N SER A 140 -6.61 -0.06 -6.56
CA SER A 140 -7.72 -0.14 -7.51
C SER A 140 -8.30 1.25 -7.79
N THR A 141 -9.23 1.35 -8.73
CA THR A 141 -9.98 2.60 -8.93
C THR A 141 -11.14 2.70 -7.97
N LYS A 142 -11.44 3.93 -7.54
CA LYS A 142 -12.57 4.20 -6.66
C LYS A 142 -13.91 3.80 -7.28
N GLU A 143 -14.03 3.94 -8.60
CA GLU A 143 -15.22 3.54 -9.36
C GLU A 143 -15.49 2.02 -9.31
N SER A 144 -14.44 1.22 -9.04
CA SER A 144 -14.55 -0.23 -8.91
C SER A 144 -15.10 -0.67 -7.56
N GLN A 145 -15.18 0.20 -6.56
CA GLN A 145 -15.53 -0.17 -5.18
C GLN A 145 -16.89 -0.85 -5.08
N ASP A 146 -17.91 -0.25 -5.70
CA ASP A 146 -19.28 -0.78 -5.64
C ASP A 146 -19.40 -2.10 -6.40
N LEU A 147 -18.67 -2.22 -7.50
CA LEU A 147 -18.64 -3.45 -8.29
C LEU A 147 -18.02 -4.60 -7.51
N ILE A 148 -16.89 -4.36 -6.85
CA ILE A 148 -16.21 -5.34 -5.99
C ILE A 148 -17.10 -5.73 -4.81
N ASN A 149 -17.73 -4.76 -4.14
CA ASN A 149 -18.60 -5.03 -3.02
C ASN A 149 -19.86 -5.82 -3.43
N ASN A 150 -20.44 -5.52 -4.59
CA ASN A 150 -21.56 -6.28 -5.11
C ASN A 150 -21.17 -7.74 -5.42
N GLU A 151 -20.00 -7.95 -6.00
CA GLU A 151 -19.49 -9.32 -6.22
C GLU A 151 -19.26 -10.05 -4.90
N LEU A 152 -18.60 -9.42 -3.91
CA LEU A 152 -18.42 -10.01 -2.57
C LEU A 152 -19.77 -10.41 -1.92
N GLN A 153 -20.81 -9.60 -2.07
CA GLN A 153 -22.14 -9.90 -1.55
C GLN A 153 -22.79 -11.09 -2.26
N LYS A 154 -22.58 -11.26 -3.57
CA LYS A 154 -23.05 -12.46 -4.28
C LYS A 154 -22.47 -13.72 -3.65
N TYR A 155 -21.14 -13.77 -3.43
CA TYR A 155 -20.51 -14.93 -2.78
C TYR A 155 -21.03 -15.18 -1.36
N LYS A 156 -21.38 -14.12 -0.63
CA LYS A 156 -21.99 -14.26 0.71
C LYS A 156 -23.38 -14.91 0.68
N ASN A 157 -24.16 -14.62 -0.36
CA ASN A 157 -25.56 -15.00 -0.43
C ASN A 157 -25.80 -16.35 -1.15
N PHE A 158 -24.88 -16.79 -2.01
CA PHE A 158 -25.09 -17.95 -2.89
C PHE A 158 -24.33 -19.22 -2.49
N TYR A 159 -23.43 -19.15 -1.54
CA TYR A 159 -22.61 -20.24 -1.05
C TYR A 159 -22.58 -20.26 0.48
#